data_0081d09b6222317cd4d39d091a40a561
#
_entry.id   0081d09b6222317cd4d39d091a40a561
#
_cell.length_a   1.000
_cell.length_b   1.000
_cell.length_c   1.000
_cell.angle_alpha   90.00
_cell.angle_beta   90.00
_cell.angle_gamma   90.00
#
_symmetry.space_group_name_H-M   'P 1'
#
loop_
_entity.id
_entity.type
_entity.pdbx_description
1 polymer ?
#
loop_
_entity_poly.entity_id
_entity_poly.type
_entity_poly.pdbx_seq_one_letter_code
_entity_poly.pdbx_strand_id
1 'polypeptide(L)'
;MAKKKQEMKMVRIYIMGKEYKVPAGLTIMKAMEYAGYRYIRGAGCRAGFCGACATVYRKEGDYKLYADLACQTTVEDGMWLVQLPFTPANKATYDLNKIKPDDKALVNFYPELARCVSCNTCTKACPQELEVMDYIQASLRGDIAKAAELSFD
;
A
#
# COMPACT_ATOMS: atom_id res chain seq x y z
N MET A 1 -33.73 -4.96 -25.68
CA MET A 1 -32.37 -4.53 -26.12
C MET A 1 -31.36 -5.16 -25.19
N ALA A 2 -30.69 -6.23 -25.61
CA ALA A 2 -29.68 -6.91 -24.81
C ALA A 2 -28.41 -6.04 -24.73
N LYS A 3 -28.05 -5.58 -23.52
CA LYS A 3 -26.75 -4.93 -23.29
C LYS A 3 -25.66 -5.95 -23.57
N LYS A 4 -24.90 -5.78 -24.64
CA LYS A 4 -23.65 -6.51 -24.86
C LYS A 4 -22.76 -6.27 -23.66
N LYS A 5 -22.46 -7.33 -22.92
CA LYS A 5 -21.46 -7.35 -21.85
C LYS A 5 -20.12 -7.10 -22.56
N GLN A 6 -19.63 -5.85 -22.53
CA GLN A 6 -18.29 -5.54 -22.98
C GLN A 6 -17.33 -6.28 -22.03
N GLU A 7 -16.61 -7.24 -22.56
CA GLU A 7 -15.50 -7.88 -21.84
C GLU A 7 -14.46 -6.79 -21.58
N MET A 8 -14.34 -6.37 -20.32
CA MET A 8 -13.35 -5.40 -19.91
C MET A 8 -11.98 -6.04 -20.01
N LYS A 9 -11.13 -5.47 -20.88
CA LYS A 9 -9.72 -5.88 -20.99
C LYS A 9 -9.04 -5.69 -19.64
N MET A 10 -8.44 -6.73 -19.09
CA MET A 10 -7.68 -6.66 -17.85
C MET A 10 -6.20 -6.45 -18.16
N VAL A 11 -5.53 -5.64 -17.37
CA VAL A 11 -4.08 -5.36 -17.44
C VAL A 11 -3.42 -5.71 -16.11
N ARG A 12 -2.14 -6.09 -16.16
CA ARG A 12 -1.33 -6.39 -14.99
C ARG A 12 -0.63 -5.12 -14.53
N ILE A 13 -0.68 -4.83 -13.26
CA ILE A 13 0.09 -3.77 -12.63
C ILE A 13 0.76 -4.30 -11.36
N TYR A 14 1.87 -3.68 -10.98
CA TYR A 14 2.62 -4.04 -9.79
C TYR A 14 2.56 -2.90 -8.78
N ILE A 15 2.01 -3.18 -7.60
CA ILE A 15 1.87 -2.22 -6.50
C ILE A 15 2.65 -2.77 -5.31
N MET A 16 3.64 -2.03 -4.82
CA MET A 16 4.53 -2.47 -3.74
C MET A 16 5.12 -3.88 -3.97
N GLY A 17 5.51 -4.18 -5.20
CA GLY A 17 6.09 -5.47 -5.58
C GLY A 17 5.09 -6.62 -5.75
N LYS A 18 3.78 -6.40 -5.56
CA LYS A 18 2.72 -7.41 -5.75
C LYS A 18 1.98 -7.16 -7.06
N GLU A 19 1.71 -8.24 -7.80
CA GLU A 19 0.95 -8.20 -9.05
C GLU A 19 -0.56 -8.11 -8.76
N TYR A 20 -1.23 -7.26 -9.54
CA TYR A 20 -2.69 -7.13 -9.54
C TYR A 20 -3.22 -7.08 -10.96
N LYS A 21 -4.37 -7.70 -11.19
CA LYS A 21 -5.12 -7.60 -12.44
C LYS A 21 -6.25 -6.59 -12.27
N VAL A 22 -6.23 -5.56 -13.08
CA VAL A 22 -7.18 -4.44 -13.00
C VAL A 22 -7.77 -4.15 -14.38
N PRO A 23 -8.97 -3.58 -14.48
CA PRO A 23 -9.53 -3.15 -15.76
C PRO A 23 -8.66 -2.10 -16.45
N ALA A 24 -8.41 -2.30 -17.74
CA ALA A 24 -7.77 -1.28 -18.58
C ALA A 24 -8.65 -0.01 -18.64
N GLY A 25 -7.97 1.16 -18.73
CA GLY A 25 -8.67 2.45 -18.79
C GLY A 25 -8.95 3.08 -17.43
N LEU A 26 -8.66 2.38 -16.32
CA LEU A 26 -8.64 3.02 -15.01
C LEU A 26 -7.40 3.90 -14.86
N THR A 27 -7.51 4.98 -14.09
CA THR A 27 -6.34 5.74 -13.66
C THR A 27 -5.58 4.94 -12.58
N ILE A 28 -4.29 5.25 -12.37
CA ILE A 28 -3.47 4.59 -11.34
C ILE A 28 -4.20 4.59 -9.99
N MET A 29 -4.73 5.74 -9.58
CA MET A 29 -5.48 5.87 -8.33
C MET A 29 -6.70 4.94 -8.28
N LYS A 30 -7.51 4.90 -9.35
CA LYS A 30 -8.70 4.03 -9.44
C LYS A 30 -8.33 2.55 -9.53
N ALA A 31 -7.24 2.22 -10.19
CA ALA A 31 -6.72 0.85 -10.27
C ALA A 31 -6.27 0.35 -8.90
N MET A 32 -5.62 1.20 -8.10
CA MET A 32 -5.27 0.87 -6.71
C MET A 32 -6.51 0.69 -5.83
N GLU A 33 -7.53 1.56 -5.95
CA GLU A 33 -8.81 1.40 -5.24
C GLU A 33 -9.51 0.09 -5.65
N TYR A 34 -9.49 -0.25 -6.95
CA TYR A 34 -10.01 -1.52 -7.44
C TYR A 34 -9.26 -2.72 -6.85
N ALA A 35 -7.93 -2.63 -6.70
CA ALA A 35 -7.10 -3.62 -6.05
C ALA A 35 -7.33 -3.72 -4.52
N GLY A 36 -8.18 -2.86 -3.95
CA GLY A 36 -8.58 -2.89 -2.54
C GLY A 36 -7.82 -1.94 -1.62
N TYR A 37 -6.98 -1.06 -2.16
CA TYR A 37 -6.31 -0.04 -1.37
C TYR A 37 -7.27 1.09 -0.98
N ARG A 38 -7.14 1.56 0.24
CA ARG A 38 -7.88 2.72 0.76
C ARG A 38 -6.91 3.86 1.01
N TYR A 39 -7.25 5.03 0.52
CA TYR A 39 -6.47 6.24 0.72
C TYR A 39 -7.03 7.04 1.90
N ILE A 40 -6.33 7.00 3.01
CA ILE A 40 -6.64 7.82 4.17
C ILE A 40 -6.04 9.21 3.99
N ARG A 41 -4.86 9.28 3.32
CA ARG A 41 -4.12 10.51 3.03
C ARG A 41 -3.57 10.46 1.61
N GLY A 42 -3.08 11.59 1.11
CA GLY A 42 -2.44 11.69 -0.21
C GLY A 42 -3.39 11.71 -1.41
N ALA A 43 -4.70 11.63 -1.19
CA ALA A 43 -5.72 11.78 -2.23
C ALA A 43 -6.54 13.03 -1.98
N GLY A 44 -6.16 14.12 -2.64
CA GLY A 44 -6.85 15.42 -2.54
C GLY A 44 -8.00 15.56 -3.55
N CYS A 45 -7.83 16.44 -4.54
CA CYS A 45 -8.89 16.83 -5.47
C CYS A 45 -9.35 15.71 -6.42
N ARG A 46 -8.53 14.69 -6.68
CA ARG A 46 -8.76 13.60 -7.65
C ARG A 46 -9.02 14.07 -9.11
N ALA A 47 -8.72 15.32 -9.40
CA ALA A 47 -9.03 15.99 -10.67
C ALA A 47 -7.80 16.65 -11.32
N GLY A 48 -6.59 16.27 -10.92
CA GLY A 48 -5.35 16.76 -11.53
C GLY A 48 -4.89 18.15 -11.07
N PHE A 49 -5.54 18.73 -10.07
CA PHE A 49 -5.26 20.11 -9.65
C PHE A 49 -4.27 20.23 -8.48
N CYS A 50 -4.44 19.43 -7.42
CA CYS A 50 -3.71 19.66 -6.16
C CYS A 50 -2.29 19.08 -6.14
N GLY A 51 -1.93 18.21 -7.08
CA GLY A 51 -0.61 17.57 -7.13
C GLY A 51 -0.36 16.49 -6.06
N ALA A 52 -1.24 16.32 -5.06
CA ALA A 52 -1.03 15.41 -3.94
C ALA A 52 -0.85 13.93 -4.34
N CYS A 53 -1.32 13.54 -5.53
CA CYS A 53 -1.23 12.20 -6.06
C CYS A 53 -0.07 11.99 -7.05
N ALA A 54 0.95 12.86 -7.02
CA ALA A 54 2.15 12.66 -7.84
C ALA A 54 2.79 11.31 -7.51
N THR A 55 2.99 10.48 -8.53
CA THR A 55 3.51 9.13 -8.37
C THR A 55 4.60 8.85 -9.38
N VAL A 56 5.54 7.98 -9.02
CA VAL A 56 6.61 7.53 -9.93
C VAL A 56 6.34 6.10 -10.31
N TYR A 57 6.43 5.81 -11.60
CA TYR A 57 6.23 4.48 -12.15
C TYR A 57 7.20 4.19 -13.29
N ARG A 58 7.33 2.92 -13.63
CA ARG A 58 8.02 2.46 -14.83
C ARG A 58 7.12 1.52 -15.63
N LYS A 59 7.43 1.38 -16.91
CA LYS A 59 6.78 0.41 -17.80
C LYS A 59 7.67 -0.81 -18.00
N GLU A 60 7.07 -1.97 -18.19
CA GLU A 60 7.80 -3.19 -18.49
C GLU A 60 8.60 -3.03 -19.80
N GLY A 61 9.86 -3.44 -19.79
CA GLY A 61 10.76 -3.28 -20.95
C GLY A 61 11.35 -1.88 -21.13
N ASP A 62 10.97 -0.90 -20.31
CA ASP A 62 11.54 0.45 -20.36
C ASP A 62 12.39 0.72 -19.10
N TYR A 63 13.57 1.31 -19.28
CA TYR A 63 14.46 1.71 -18.17
C TYR A 63 14.08 3.05 -17.55
N LYS A 64 13.21 3.83 -18.22
CA LYS A 64 12.84 5.17 -17.78
C LYS A 64 11.88 5.14 -16.60
N LEU A 65 12.03 6.13 -15.73
CA LEU A 65 11.05 6.46 -14.69
C LEU A 65 10.16 7.60 -15.18
N TYR A 66 8.88 7.44 -15.01
CA TYR A 66 7.87 8.44 -15.32
C TYR A 66 7.31 8.99 -14.02
N ALA A 67 7.04 10.29 -13.99
CA ALA A 67 6.46 10.97 -12.83
C ALA A 67 5.22 11.74 -13.28
N ASP A 68 4.05 11.29 -12.85
CA ASP A 68 2.76 11.85 -13.25
C ASP A 68 1.75 11.83 -12.08
N LEU A 69 0.59 12.43 -12.32
CA LEU A 69 -0.49 12.44 -11.36
C LEU A 69 -1.32 11.15 -11.45
N ALA A 70 -1.33 10.36 -10.39
CA ALA A 70 -2.05 9.08 -10.35
C ALA A 70 -3.55 9.17 -10.61
N CYS A 71 -4.16 10.32 -10.39
CA CYS A 71 -5.58 10.56 -10.69
C CYS A 71 -5.86 10.84 -12.16
N GLN A 72 -4.83 11.10 -12.99
CA GLN A 72 -4.97 11.41 -14.41
C GLN A 72 -4.36 10.34 -15.31
N THR A 73 -3.29 9.69 -14.87
CA THR A 73 -2.54 8.71 -15.65
C THR A 73 -3.28 7.37 -15.67
N THR A 74 -3.59 6.86 -16.85
CA THR A 74 -4.22 5.55 -17.04
C THR A 74 -3.22 4.42 -16.90
N VAL A 75 -3.66 3.28 -16.35
CA VAL A 75 -2.81 2.10 -16.23
C VAL A 75 -2.60 1.41 -17.57
N GLU A 76 -1.38 0.92 -17.76
CA GLU A 76 -0.96 0.09 -18.90
C GLU A 76 -0.50 -1.28 -18.39
N ASP A 77 -0.52 -2.30 -19.27
CA ASP A 77 -0.04 -3.63 -18.89
C ASP A 77 1.45 -3.61 -18.56
N GLY A 78 1.83 -4.30 -17.48
CA GLY A 78 3.21 -4.34 -17.00
C GLY A 78 3.70 -3.07 -16.32
N MET A 79 2.81 -2.17 -15.89
CA MET A 79 3.19 -0.95 -15.16
C MET A 79 3.59 -1.26 -13.72
N TRP A 80 4.75 -0.76 -13.30
CA TRP A 80 5.28 -0.86 -11.94
C TRP A 80 5.18 0.47 -11.22
N LEU A 81 4.43 0.53 -10.13
CA LEU A 81 4.38 1.70 -9.26
C LEU A 81 5.59 1.67 -8.30
N VAL A 82 6.54 2.57 -8.53
CA VAL A 82 7.83 2.62 -7.81
C VAL A 82 7.73 3.44 -6.55
N GLN A 83 7.07 4.60 -6.63
CA GLN A 83 6.82 5.47 -5.50
C GLN A 83 5.34 5.85 -5.47
N LEU A 84 4.74 5.71 -4.30
CA LEU A 84 3.35 6.06 -4.06
C LEU A 84 3.26 7.23 -3.10
N PRO A 85 2.48 8.28 -3.42
CA PRO A 85 2.24 9.40 -2.53
C PRO A 85 1.22 9.05 -1.42
N PHE A 86 0.54 7.92 -1.56
CA PHE A 86 -0.55 7.48 -0.68
C PHE A 86 -0.06 6.66 0.51
N THR A 87 1.00 7.10 1.16
CA THR A 87 1.56 6.37 2.30
C THR A 87 1.00 6.94 3.62
N PRO A 88 0.47 6.11 4.52
CA PRO A 88 0.25 4.67 4.35
C PRO A 88 -0.93 4.35 3.44
N ALA A 89 -0.71 3.43 2.48
CA ALA A 89 -1.79 2.86 1.67
C ALA A 89 -2.33 1.63 2.40
N ASN A 90 -3.50 1.75 2.99
CA ASN A 90 -4.10 0.67 3.76
C ASN A 90 -4.82 -0.30 2.84
N LYS A 91 -4.41 -1.55 2.90
CA LYS A 91 -5.14 -2.67 2.33
C LYS A 91 -5.22 -3.77 3.38
N ALA A 92 -6.42 -4.15 3.78
CA ALA A 92 -6.61 -5.34 4.58
C ALA A 92 -6.19 -6.56 3.75
N THR A 93 -5.12 -7.23 4.15
CA THR A 93 -4.60 -8.45 3.51
C THR A 93 -5.01 -9.70 4.25
N TYR A 94 -5.87 -9.57 5.26
CA TYR A 94 -6.28 -10.63 6.16
C TYR A 94 -7.78 -10.56 6.47
N ASP A 95 -8.32 -11.70 6.81
CA ASP A 95 -9.69 -11.88 7.35
C ASP A 95 -9.57 -12.18 8.85
N LEU A 96 -10.05 -11.27 9.69
CA LEU A 96 -9.97 -11.41 11.15
C LEU A 96 -10.55 -12.72 11.67
N ASN A 97 -11.55 -13.29 10.99
CA ASN A 97 -12.17 -14.55 11.38
C ASN A 97 -11.31 -15.79 11.06
N LYS A 98 -10.28 -15.63 10.23
CA LYS A 98 -9.38 -16.70 9.78
C LYS A 98 -7.99 -16.62 10.38
N ILE A 99 -7.66 -15.53 11.05
CA ILE A 99 -6.35 -15.36 11.68
C ILE A 99 -6.24 -16.25 12.90
N LYS A 100 -5.20 -17.07 12.92
CA LYS A 100 -4.75 -17.72 14.16
C LYS A 100 -3.73 -16.81 14.83
N PRO A 101 -3.84 -16.56 16.15
CA PRO A 101 -2.83 -15.83 16.91
C PRO A 101 -1.57 -16.73 17.00
N ASP A 102 -0.68 -16.53 16.05
CA ASP A 102 0.61 -17.23 15.94
C ASP A 102 1.73 -16.20 16.11
N ASP A 103 2.84 -16.61 16.71
CA ASP A 103 4.03 -15.77 16.94
C ASP A 103 4.53 -15.07 15.67
N LYS A 104 4.29 -15.68 14.51
CA LYS A 104 4.70 -15.15 13.20
C LYS A 104 3.61 -14.36 12.47
N ALA A 105 2.41 -14.28 13.02
CA ALA A 105 1.27 -13.67 12.35
C ALA A 105 1.57 -12.22 11.92
N LEU A 106 2.12 -11.41 12.81
CA LEU A 106 2.44 -10.00 12.53
C LEU A 106 3.49 -9.85 11.43
N VAL A 107 4.55 -10.66 11.46
CA VAL A 107 5.61 -10.62 10.43
C VAL A 107 5.11 -11.14 9.09
N ASN A 108 4.21 -12.13 9.08
CA ASN A 108 3.62 -12.64 7.84
C ASN A 108 2.70 -11.61 7.17
N PHE A 109 1.97 -10.80 7.96
CA PHE A 109 1.11 -9.75 7.41
C PHE A 109 1.86 -8.46 7.08
N TYR A 110 2.89 -8.16 7.85
CA TYR A 110 3.70 -6.94 7.74
C TYR A 110 5.19 -7.29 7.68
N PRO A 111 5.66 -7.88 6.55
CA PRO A 111 7.08 -8.28 6.41
C PRO A 111 8.04 -7.08 6.48
N GLU A 112 7.54 -5.86 6.33
CA GLU A 112 8.28 -4.61 6.51
C GLU A 112 8.87 -4.46 7.92
N LEU A 113 8.29 -5.09 8.92
CA LEU A 113 8.82 -5.12 10.29
C LEU A 113 10.26 -5.62 10.34
N ALA A 114 10.62 -6.59 9.47
CA ALA A 114 11.97 -7.15 9.40
C ALA A 114 13.04 -6.14 8.89
N ARG A 115 12.63 -4.98 8.39
CA ARG A 115 13.55 -3.90 8.00
C ARG A 115 13.98 -3.02 9.17
N CYS A 116 13.43 -3.24 10.35
CA CYS A 116 13.78 -2.46 11.54
C CYS A 116 15.23 -2.72 11.96
N VAL A 117 16.03 -1.66 11.98
CA VAL A 117 17.44 -1.68 12.41
C VAL A 117 17.63 -1.18 13.84
N SER A 118 16.56 -1.06 14.61
CA SER A 118 16.57 -0.63 16.02
C SER A 118 17.24 0.74 16.27
N CYS A 119 17.13 1.67 15.34
CA CYS A 119 17.77 2.99 15.42
C CYS A 119 17.02 3.98 16.35
N ASN A 120 15.87 3.62 16.88
CA ASN A 120 15.02 4.41 17.78
C ASN A 120 14.54 5.78 17.24
N THR A 121 14.72 6.06 15.95
CA THR A 121 14.30 7.34 15.36
C THR A 121 12.78 7.50 15.39
N CYS A 122 12.04 6.41 15.17
CA CYS A 122 10.56 6.42 15.17
C CYS A 122 9.98 6.78 16.54
N THR A 123 10.53 6.26 17.66
CA THR A 123 10.14 6.63 19.02
C THR A 123 10.44 8.11 19.30
N LYS A 124 11.66 8.55 18.97
CA LYS A 124 12.07 9.95 19.22
C LYS A 124 11.28 10.96 18.38
N ALA A 125 10.82 10.57 17.20
CA ALA A 125 10.05 11.43 16.30
C ALA A 125 8.54 11.32 16.53
N CYS A 126 8.07 10.46 17.41
CA CYS A 126 6.65 10.26 17.66
C CYS A 126 6.04 11.45 18.41
N PRO A 127 5.08 12.20 17.84
CA PRO A 127 4.46 13.34 18.50
C PRO A 127 3.49 12.92 19.62
N GLN A 128 3.23 11.62 19.77
CA GLN A 128 2.34 11.03 20.75
C GLN A 128 3.10 10.26 21.83
N GLU A 129 4.43 10.42 21.86
CA GLU A 129 5.32 9.83 22.86
C GLU A 129 5.22 8.31 23.01
N LEU A 130 4.89 7.62 21.89
CA LEU A 130 4.80 6.16 21.86
C LEU A 130 6.17 5.51 21.77
N GLU A 131 6.33 4.39 22.45
CA GLU A 131 7.50 3.51 22.36
C GLU A 131 7.49 2.66 21.08
N VAL A 132 7.51 3.36 19.91
CA VAL A 132 7.31 2.75 18.60
C VAL A 132 8.35 1.68 18.29
N MET A 133 9.61 1.89 18.64
CA MET A 133 10.66 0.89 18.41
C MET A 133 10.40 -0.38 19.24
N ASP A 134 10.00 -0.23 20.48
CA ASP A 134 9.79 -1.36 21.38
C ASP A 134 8.61 -2.21 20.95
N TYR A 135 7.53 -1.59 20.48
CA TYR A 135 6.40 -2.34 19.96
C TYR A 135 6.73 -3.06 18.65
N ILE A 136 7.57 -2.46 17.76
CA ILE A 136 8.06 -3.12 16.54
C ILE A 136 8.94 -4.33 16.92
N GLN A 137 9.84 -4.18 17.88
CA GLN A 137 10.70 -5.26 18.35
C GLN A 137 9.92 -6.39 19.05
N ALA A 138 8.90 -6.06 19.83
CA ALA A 138 7.98 -7.04 20.40
C ALA A 138 7.26 -7.83 19.30
N SER A 139 6.76 -7.13 18.27
CA SER A 139 6.11 -7.75 17.12
C SER A 139 7.04 -8.70 16.36
N LEU A 140 8.32 -8.33 16.18
CA LEU A 140 9.32 -9.18 15.53
C LEU A 140 9.65 -10.45 16.33
N ARG A 141 9.62 -10.36 17.64
CA ARG A 141 9.83 -11.52 18.54
C ARG A 141 8.59 -12.40 18.68
N GLY A 142 7.46 -11.99 18.13
CA GLY A 142 6.18 -12.69 18.29
C GLY A 142 5.53 -12.47 19.66
N ASP A 143 6.00 -11.49 20.43
CA ASP A 143 5.40 -11.10 21.72
C ASP A 143 4.18 -10.20 21.46
N ILE A 144 3.08 -10.85 21.10
CA ILE A 144 1.81 -10.17 20.74
C ILE A 144 1.24 -9.42 21.95
N ALA A 145 1.38 -9.98 23.15
CA ALA A 145 0.87 -9.35 24.37
C ALA A 145 1.60 -8.02 24.65
N LYS A 146 2.94 -8.04 24.56
CA LYS A 146 3.74 -6.83 24.72
C LYS A 146 3.52 -5.81 23.61
N ALA A 147 3.39 -6.27 22.38
CA ALA A 147 3.09 -5.39 21.25
C ALA A 147 1.72 -4.71 21.41
N ALA A 148 0.70 -5.42 21.92
CA ALA A 148 -0.62 -4.86 22.21
C ALA A 148 -0.58 -3.85 23.38
N GLU A 149 0.16 -4.15 24.44
CA GLU A 149 0.34 -3.25 25.59
C GLU A 149 0.98 -1.91 25.19
N LEU A 150 1.92 -1.94 24.25
CA LEU A 150 2.65 -0.75 23.78
C LEU A 150 1.95 -0.04 22.61
N SER A 151 0.88 -0.60 22.06
CA SER A 151 0.12 -0.01 20.99
C SER A 151 -0.98 0.92 21.51
N PHE A 152 -1.61 1.63 20.62
CA PHE A 152 -2.81 2.39 20.96
C PHE A 152 -3.99 1.49 21.31
N ASP A 153 -4.76 1.93 22.30
CA ASP A 153 -6.13 1.54 22.53
C ASP A 153 -7.11 2.34 21.64
#